data_caee46f7e651e65a47333bf83011345e
#
_entry.id   caee46f7e651e65a47333bf83011345e
#
_cell.length_a   1.000
_cell.length_b   1.000
_cell.length_c   1.000
_cell.angle_alpha   90.00
_cell.angle_beta   90.00
_cell.angle_gamma   90.00
#
_symmetry.space_group_name_H-M   'P 1'
#
loop_
_entity.id
_entity.type
_entity.pdbx_description
1 polymer ?
#
loop_
_entity_poly.entity_id
_entity_poly.type
_entity_poly.pdbx_seq_one_letter_code
_entity_poly.pdbx_strand_id
1 'polypeptide(L)'
;MKRKSVDSKKVVAILLIVVFSLVAILKLTTVFVSIVNYKINNKKWNDGIGIIYDQHLDNIKDYRYGFGTIGENGCGAVAIYNIMCLENKKVALPKIIKSMDNGQMFFGLLGTKPTRILSYLKKHGFDAQLHEDKSKFEALSQDSKYCIYIYVGKSGGHYSLLVHNSDSETFRSINPRGITTMSDMMEENQNKFINLLITVK
;
A
#
# COMPACT_ATOMS: atom_id res chain seq x y z
N MET A 1 -23.31 -38.19 40.78
CA MET A 1 -22.31 -37.17 40.45
C MET A 1 -23.00 -35.88 39.97
N LYS A 2 -22.99 -34.77 40.74
CA LYS A 2 -23.53 -33.47 40.30
C LYS A 2 -22.52 -32.84 39.31
N ARG A 3 -22.88 -32.70 38.03
CA ARG A 3 -22.13 -31.90 37.09
C ARG A 3 -22.14 -30.44 37.59
N LYS A 4 -20.96 -29.90 37.96
CA LYS A 4 -20.80 -28.45 38.22
C LYS A 4 -21.16 -27.72 36.94
N SER A 5 -22.22 -26.90 36.97
CA SER A 5 -22.51 -26.00 35.84
C SER A 5 -21.36 -25.03 35.69
N VAL A 6 -20.79 -25.00 34.51
CA VAL A 6 -19.71 -24.02 34.19
C VAL A 6 -20.37 -22.65 34.15
N ASP A 7 -19.84 -21.71 34.91
CA ASP A 7 -20.32 -20.32 34.93
C ASP A 7 -20.02 -19.68 33.57
N SER A 8 -21.07 -19.51 32.76
CA SER A 8 -20.97 -18.98 31.40
C SER A 8 -20.30 -17.59 31.35
N LYS A 9 -20.47 -16.76 32.38
CA LYS A 9 -19.82 -15.42 32.45
C LYS A 9 -18.32 -15.56 32.61
N LYS A 10 -17.81 -16.51 33.37
CA LYS A 10 -16.38 -16.76 33.51
C LYS A 10 -15.76 -17.28 32.20
N VAL A 11 -16.46 -18.15 31.48
CA VAL A 11 -16.01 -18.65 30.18
C VAL A 11 -15.90 -17.52 29.17
N VAL A 12 -16.92 -16.66 29.08
CA VAL A 12 -16.90 -15.50 28.21
C VAL A 12 -15.76 -14.53 28.57
N ALA A 13 -15.53 -14.23 29.84
CA ALA A 13 -14.44 -13.39 30.30
C ALA A 13 -13.08 -13.97 29.92
N ILE A 14 -12.84 -15.25 30.07
CA ILE A 14 -11.61 -15.93 29.67
C ILE A 14 -11.40 -15.84 28.15
N LEU A 15 -12.43 -16.10 27.36
CA LEU A 15 -12.38 -15.99 25.91
C LEU A 15 -11.99 -14.58 25.44
N LEU A 16 -12.60 -13.56 26.05
CA LEU A 16 -12.26 -12.16 25.76
C LEU A 16 -10.79 -11.85 26.08
N ILE A 17 -10.31 -12.29 27.25
CA ILE A 17 -8.89 -12.09 27.62
C ILE A 17 -7.96 -12.77 26.61
N VAL A 18 -8.26 -13.99 26.20
CA VAL A 18 -7.47 -14.72 25.20
C VAL A 18 -7.46 -13.98 23.87
N VAL A 19 -8.61 -13.53 23.38
CA VAL A 19 -8.71 -12.77 22.11
C VAL A 19 -7.91 -11.47 22.20
N PHE A 20 -8.08 -10.68 23.27
CA PHE A 20 -7.32 -9.43 23.45
C PHE A 20 -5.81 -9.69 23.54
N SER A 21 -5.41 -10.74 24.24
CA SER A 21 -3.99 -11.13 24.34
C SER A 21 -3.41 -11.50 22.97
N LEU A 22 -4.13 -12.29 22.19
CA LEU A 22 -3.71 -12.64 20.82
C LEU A 22 -3.59 -11.40 19.93
N VAL A 23 -4.56 -10.49 19.96
CA VAL A 23 -4.50 -9.23 19.19
C VAL A 23 -3.32 -8.37 19.62
N ALA A 24 -3.04 -8.28 20.93
CA ALA A 24 -1.89 -7.54 21.44
C ALA A 24 -0.56 -8.16 20.98
N ILE A 25 -0.41 -9.48 21.07
CA ILE A 25 0.78 -10.21 20.61
C ILE A 25 0.99 -9.96 19.09
N LEU A 26 -0.07 -10.08 18.29
CA LEU A 26 0.00 -9.86 16.85
C LEU A 26 0.46 -8.42 16.53
N LYS A 27 -0.07 -7.41 17.24
CA LYS A 27 0.37 -6.01 17.06
C LYS A 27 1.83 -5.81 17.44
N LEU A 28 2.27 -6.37 18.57
CA LEU A 28 3.68 -6.28 18.99
C LEU A 28 4.61 -6.94 17.98
N THR A 29 4.22 -8.09 17.45
CA THR A 29 4.99 -8.79 16.42
C THR A 29 5.12 -7.95 15.15
N THR A 30 4.05 -7.30 14.67
CA THR A 30 4.13 -6.43 13.49
C THR A 30 5.05 -5.23 13.70
N VAL A 31 5.01 -4.61 14.88
CA VAL A 31 5.93 -3.50 15.21
C VAL A 31 7.38 -3.97 15.24
N PHE A 32 7.64 -5.12 15.87
CA PHE A 32 8.98 -5.70 15.92
C PHE A 32 9.53 -6.01 14.53
N VAL A 33 8.72 -6.69 13.69
CA VAL A 33 9.09 -7.00 12.30
C VAL A 33 9.40 -5.74 11.51
N SER A 34 8.58 -4.69 11.65
CA SER A 34 8.81 -3.40 10.98
C SER A 34 10.15 -2.76 11.39
N ILE A 35 10.52 -2.83 12.67
CA ILE A 35 11.81 -2.30 13.15
C ILE A 35 12.98 -3.09 12.57
N VAL A 36 12.88 -4.43 12.56
CA VAL A 36 13.91 -5.31 12.00
C VAL A 36 14.06 -5.07 10.50
N ASN A 37 12.95 -5.05 9.77
CA ASN A 37 12.93 -4.78 8.34
C ASN A 37 13.58 -3.43 8.00
N TYR A 38 13.23 -2.38 8.76
CA TYR A 38 13.85 -1.07 8.57
C TYR A 38 15.37 -1.11 8.73
N LYS A 39 15.89 -1.77 9.77
CA LYS A 39 17.34 -1.89 9.99
C LYS A 39 18.04 -2.64 8.86
N ILE A 40 17.44 -3.74 8.36
CA ILE A 40 17.97 -4.53 7.24
C ILE A 40 17.97 -3.70 5.95
N ASN A 41 16.84 -3.09 5.63
CA ASN A 41 16.67 -2.31 4.40
C ASN A 41 17.58 -1.07 4.40
N ASN A 42 17.71 -0.39 5.54
CA ASN A 42 18.52 0.81 5.63
C ASN A 42 20.02 0.54 5.43
N LYS A 43 20.50 -0.67 5.77
CA LYS A 43 21.87 -1.09 5.47
C LYS A 43 22.13 -1.33 3.99
N LYS A 44 21.08 -1.70 3.24
CA LYS A 44 21.15 -1.98 1.79
C LYS A 44 20.85 -0.74 0.95
N TRP A 45 20.31 0.32 1.57
CA TRP A 45 19.86 1.50 0.85
C TRP A 45 21.01 2.25 0.19
N ASN A 46 20.79 2.62 -1.08
CA ASN A 46 21.67 3.50 -1.84
C ASN A 46 20.84 4.72 -2.29
N ASP A 47 21.25 5.91 -1.90
CA ASP A 47 20.57 7.17 -2.21
C ASP A 47 20.55 7.51 -3.72
N GLY A 48 21.28 6.77 -4.56
CA GLY A 48 21.27 6.91 -6.01
C GLY A 48 20.09 6.28 -6.74
N ILE A 49 19.16 5.62 -6.02
CA ILE A 49 17.98 5.04 -6.65
C ILE A 49 16.99 6.16 -6.99
N GLY A 50 16.71 6.31 -8.31
CA GLY A 50 15.72 7.23 -8.85
C GLY A 50 14.31 6.63 -8.91
N ILE A 51 13.55 6.99 -9.96
CA ILE A 51 12.20 6.42 -10.20
C ILE A 51 12.28 4.91 -10.38
N ILE A 52 11.42 4.19 -9.66
CA ILE A 52 11.31 2.73 -9.72
C ILE A 52 10.19 2.36 -10.69
N TYR A 53 10.56 1.87 -11.87
CA TYR A 53 9.62 1.47 -12.92
C TYR A 53 9.13 0.03 -12.78
N ASP A 54 9.85 -0.78 -12.02
CA ASP A 54 9.50 -2.18 -11.75
C ASP A 54 9.94 -2.56 -10.34
N GLN A 55 9.02 -2.97 -9.51
CA GLN A 55 9.30 -3.41 -8.13
C GLN A 55 10.07 -4.73 -8.05
N HIS A 56 10.14 -5.48 -9.14
CA HIS A 56 10.88 -6.74 -9.25
C HIS A 56 12.34 -6.55 -9.66
N LEU A 57 12.83 -5.30 -9.76
CA LEU A 57 14.24 -5.03 -10.04
C LEU A 57 15.15 -5.56 -8.95
N ASP A 58 16.31 -6.07 -9.33
CA ASP A 58 17.27 -6.73 -8.44
C ASP A 58 17.77 -5.85 -7.29
N ASN A 59 17.83 -4.54 -7.50
CA ASN A 59 18.29 -3.60 -6.48
C ASN A 59 17.28 -3.30 -5.36
N ILE A 60 15.97 -3.62 -5.55
CA ILE A 60 14.92 -3.33 -4.57
C ILE A 60 14.01 -4.51 -4.24
N LYS A 61 13.90 -5.53 -5.11
CA LYS A 61 12.94 -6.63 -4.95
C LYS A 61 13.03 -7.33 -3.59
N ASP A 62 14.26 -7.46 -3.06
CA ASP A 62 14.56 -8.18 -1.82
C ASP A 62 14.50 -7.29 -0.56
N TYR A 63 14.04 -6.04 -0.69
CA TYR A 63 13.78 -5.21 0.49
C TYR A 63 12.63 -5.79 1.28
N ARG A 64 12.82 -5.97 2.58
CA ARG A 64 11.82 -6.55 3.48
C ARG A 64 10.60 -5.64 3.62
N TYR A 65 9.41 -6.22 3.48
CA TYR A 65 8.12 -5.54 3.60
C TYR A 65 7.11 -6.46 4.29
N GLY A 66 6.80 -6.18 5.55
CA GLY A 66 6.05 -7.12 6.38
C GLY A 66 6.77 -8.45 6.54
N PHE A 67 6.05 -9.53 6.31
CA PHE A 67 6.60 -10.88 6.25
C PHE A 67 7.08 -11.28 4.84
N GLY A 68 6.96 -10.41 3.86
CA GLY A 68 7.41 -10.61 2.48
C GLY A 68 8.47 -9.60 2.06
N THR A 69 8.44 -9.25 0.78
CA THR A 69 9.39 -8.34 0.13
C THR A 69 8.69 -7.26 -0.70
N ILE A 70 9.43 -6.25 -1.11
CA ILE A 70 8.93 -5.21 -2.03
C ILE A 70 8.53 -5.84 -3.37
N GLY A 71 9.29 -6.80 -3.89
CA GLY A 71 8.94 -7.50 -5.12
C GLY A 71 7.58 -8.18 -5.05
N GLU A 72 7.22 -8.75 -3.89
CA GLU A 72 5.95 -9.46 -3.71
C GLU A 72 4.76 -8.53 -3.43
N ASN A 73 4.94 -7.55 -2.52
CA ASN A 73 3.81 -6.83 -1.91
C ASN A 73 4.00 -5.31 -1.85
N GLY A 74 5.08 -4.78 -2.45
CA GLY A 74 5.54 -3.41 -2.23
C GLY A 74 4.98 -2.33 -3.15
N CYS A 75 4.07 -2.66 -4.09
CA CYS A 75 3.60 -1.71 -5.11
C CYS A 75 3.09 -0.39 -4.52
N GLY A 76 2.38 -0.41 -3.40
CA GLY A 76 1.91 0.81 -2.73
C GLY A 76 3.05 1.66 -2.14
N ALA A 77 4.09 1.04 -1.58
CA ALA A 77 5.26 1.75 -1.07
C ALA A 77 6.10 2.34 -2.22
N VAL A 78 6.21 1.60 -3.34
CA VAL A 78 6.88 2.06 -4.56
C VAL A 78 6.13 3.23 -5.20
N ALA A 79 4.80 3.20 -5.26
CA ALA A 79 3.99 4.31 -5.76
C ALA A 79 4.25 5.61 -4.96
N ILE A 80 4.24 5.53 -3.63
CA ILE A 80 4.58 6.68 -2.76
C ILE A 80 6.01 7.15 -3.02
N TYR A 81 6.98 6.22 -3.05
CA TYR A 81 8.38 6.58 -3.29
C TYR A 81 8.55 7.35 -4.60
N ASN A 82 7.91 6.89 -5.66
CA ASN A 82 7.96 7.54 -6.96
C ASN A 82 7.33 8.94 -6.95
N ILE A 83 6.20 9.15 -6.24
CA ILE A 83 5.63 10.49 -6.06
C ILE A 83 6.63 11.40 -5.34
N MET A 84 7.28 10.91 -4.27
CA MET A 84 8.29 11.70 -3.55
C MET A 84 9.47 12.07 -4.45
N CYS A 85 9.94 11.15 -5.30
CA CYS A 85 11.01 11.43 -6.27
C CYS A 85 10.60 12.47 -7.31
N LEU A 86 9.38 12.35 -7.87
CA LEU A 86 8.83 13.29 -8.85
C LEU A 86 8.66 14.70 -8.29
N GLU A 87 8.39 14.81 -6.99
CA GLU A 87 8.28 16.07 -6.26
C GLU A 87 9.61 16.56 -5.66
N ASN A 88 10.73 15.96 -6.06
CA ASN A 88 12.05 16.28 -5.52
C ASN A 88 12.14 16.22 -3.98
N LYS A 89 11.25 15.47 -3.34
CA LYS A 89 11.26 15.22 -1.89
C LYS A 89 12.19 14.05 -1.58
N LYS A 90 13.35 14.33 -1.02
CA LYS A 90 14.37 13.32 -0.66
C LYS A 90 13.89 12.47 0.51
N VAL A 91 13.23 11.35 0.24
CA VAL A 91 12.82 10.37 1.26
C VAL A 91 13.33 9.00 0.86
N ALA A 92 14.13 8.38 1.71
CA ALA A 92 14.64 7.04 1.46
C ALA A 92 13.50 5.99 1.46
N LEU A 93 13.51 5.07 0.49
CA LEU A 93 12.52 3.99 0.41
C LEU A 93 12.37 3.19 1.71
N PRO A 94 13.44 2.85 2.48
CA PRO A 94 13.30 2.18 3.77
C PRO A 94 12.46 2.94 4.79
N LYS A 95 12.45 4.26 4.77
CA LYS A 95 11.59 5.09 5.65
C LYS A 95 10.13 4.99 5.25
N ILE A 96 9.85 4.99 3.94
CA ILE A 96 8.50 4.80 3.41
C ILE A 96 7.99 3.40 3.77
N ILE A 97 8.80 2.36 3.52
CA ILE A 97 8.50 0.98 3.90
C ILE A 97 8.12 0.90 5.37
N LYS A 98 8.96 1.41 6.28
CA LYS A 98 8.68 1.43 7.72
C LYS A 98 7.35 2.10 8.06
N SER A 99 7.03 3.19 7.36
CA SER A 99 5.75 3.91 7.56
C SER A 99 4.55 3.10 7.08
N MET A 100 4.72 2.27 6.03
CA MET A 100 3.67 1.43 5.48
C MET A 100 3.51 0.12 6.26
N ASP A 101 4.56 -0.42 6.85
CA ASP A 101 4.57 -1.69 7.58
C ASP A 101 3.45 -1.82 8.64
N ASN A 102 3.13 -0.74 9.34
CA ASN A 102 2.02 -0.70 10.31
C ASN A 102 0.62 -0.64 9.66
N GLY A 103 0.55 -0.48 8.35
CA GLY A 103 -0.69 -0.38 7.57
C GLY A 103 -0.90 -1.53 6.60
N GLN A 104 -0.17 -2.63 6.76
CA GLN A 104 -0.31 -3.81 5.91
C GLN A 104 -1.59 -4.58 6.19
N MET A 105 -2.18 -5.11 5.14
CA MET A 105 -3.29 -6.06 5.24
C MET A 105 -2.72 -7.47 5.42
N PHE A 106 -3.28 -8.20 6.41
CA PHE A 106 -2.88 -9.59 6.69
C PHE A 106 -1.36 -9.79 6.77
N PHE A 107 -0.68 -9.00 7.63
CA PHE A 107 0.76 -9.09 7.87
C PHE A 107 1.64 -8.86 6.64
N GLY A 108 1.15 -8.13 5.65
CA GLY A 108 1.88 -7.83 4.41
C GLY A 108 1.60 -8.78 3.26
N LEU A 109 0.81 -9.83 3.47
CA LEU A 109 0.45 -10.76 2.40
C LEU A 109 -0.44 -10.13 1.31
N LEU A 110 -1.21 -9.09 1.65
CA LEU A 110 -2.10 -8.38 0.71
C LEU A 110 -1.66 -6.93 0.44
N GLY A 111 -0.40 -6.61 0.73
CA GLY A 111 0.15 -5.27 0.48
C GLY A 111 -0.31 -4.19 1.47
N THR A 112 -0.24 -2.94 1.07
CA THR A 112 -0.53 -1.76 1.90
C THR A 112 -2.01 -1.40 1.84
N LYS A 113 -2.60 -0.95 2.96
CA LYS A 113 -3.96 -0.40 2.97
C LYS A 113 -4.03 0.93 2.21
N PRO A 114 -5.03 1.15 1.32
CA PRO A 114 -5.20 2.42 0.61
C PRO A 114 -5.27 3.63 1.54
N THR A 115 -5.97 3.50 2.68
CA THR A 115 -6.07 4.55 3.69
C THR A 115 -4.73 4.92 4.33
N ARG A 116 -3.76 3.99 4.36
CA ARG A 116 -2.41 4.28 4.88
C ARG A 116 -1.60 5.10 3.89
N ILE A 117 -1.72 4.80 2.59
CA ILE A 117 -1.13 5.58 1.51
C ILE A 117 -1.68 7.01 1.56
N LEU A 118 -3.02 7.14 1.62
CA LEU A 118 -3.69 8.42 1.73
C LEU A 118 -3.18 9.26 2.93
N SER A 119 -3.12 8.63 4.12
CA SER A 119 -2.64 9.30 5.34
C SER A 119 -1.17 9.73 5.22
N TYR A 120 -0.34 8.92 4.58
CA TYR A 120 1.06 9.26 4.35
C TYR A 120 1.22 10.46 3.42
N LEU A 121 0.50 10.47 2.30
CA LEU A 121 0.53 11.57 1.34
C LEU A 121 0.06 12.88 1.99
N LYS A 122 -1.07 12.87 2.69
CA LYS A 122 -1.58 14.04 3.43
C LYS A 122 -0.58 14.57 4.45
N LYS A 123 0.05 13.68 5.22
CA LYS A 123 1.09 14.05 6.20
C LYS A 123 2.30 14.74 5.56
N HIS A 124 2.58 14.45 4.29
CA HIS A 124 3.68 15.05 3.55
C HIS A 124 3.27 16.26 2.68
N GLY A 125 2.08 16.82 2.95
CA GLY A 125 1.59 18.06 2.35
C GLY A 125 0.96 17.91 0.98
N PHE A 126 0.52 16.70 0.60
CA PHE A 126 -0.25 16.49 -0.63
C PHE A 126 -1.75 16.64 -0.37
N ASP A 127 -2.46 17.29 -1.27
CA ASP A 127 -3.91 17.20 -1.35
C ASP A 127 -4.29 15.89 -2.02
N ALA A 128 -4.56 14.86 -1.20
CA ALA A 128 -4.85 13.53 -1.66
C ALA A 128 -6.25 13.08 -1.21
N GLN A 129 -6.99 12.40 -2.08
CA GLN A 129 -8.35 11.91 -1.82
C GLN A 129 -8.51 10.48 -2.32
N LEU A 130 -9.28 9.66 -1.60
CA LEU A 130 -9.62 8.30 -1.97
C LEU A 130 -11.05 8.26 -2.53
N HIS A 131 -11.23 7.63 -3.67
CA HIS A 131 -12.51 7.51 -4.38
C HIS A 131 -12.83 6.04 -4.64
N GLU A 132 -14.10 5.69 -4.45
CA GLU A 132 -14.65 4.33 -4.64
C GLU A 132 -15.65 4.26 -5.79
N ASP A 133 -16.20 5.42 -6.21
CA ASP A 133 -17.17 5.53 -7.30
C ASP A 133 -16.45 5.56 -8.65
N LYS A 134 -16.42 4.42 -9.33
CA LYS A 134 -15.77 4.26 -10.64
C LYS A 134 -16.27 5.24 -11.69
N SER A 135 -17.55 5.61 -11.66
CA SER A 135 -18.15 6.50 -12.66
C SER A 135 -17.52 7.90 -12.68
N LYS A 136 -16.77 8.25 -11.62
CA LYS A 136 -16.09 9.55 -11.47
C LYS A 136 -14.59 9.49 -11.72
N PHE A 137 -14.00 8.29 -11.88
CA PHE A 137 -12.55 8.15 -11.96
C PHE A 137 -11.93 8.93 -13.11
N GLU A 138 -12.57 8.92 -14.26
CA GLU A 138 -12.09 9.61 -15.45
C GLU A 138 -12.02 11.13 -15.21
N ALA A 139 -13.12 11.76 -14.79
CA ALA A 139 -13.16 13.19 -14.50
C ALA A 139 -12.19 13.58 -13.37
N LEU A 140 -12.15 12.81 -12.27
CA LEU A 140 -11.29 13.09 -11.13
C LEU A 140 -9.80 12.95 -11.46
N SER A 141 -9.45 12.03 -12.36
CA SER A 141 -8.08 11.82 -12.77
C SER A 141 -7.53 12.96 -13.61
N GLN A 142 -8.34 13.58 -14.47
CA GLN A 142 -7.93 14.71 -15.30
C GLN A 142 -7.55 15.95 -14.47
N ASP A 143 -8.22 16.16 -13.32
CA ASP A 143 -7.92 17.26 -12.39
C ASP A 143 -6.74 16.97 -11.46
N SER A 144 -6.03 15.88 -11.65
CA SER A 144 -5.02 15.38 -10.70
C SER A 144 -3.65 15.26 -11.35
N LYS A 145 -2.61 15.71 -10.65
CA LYS A 145 -1.22 15.56 -11.09
C LYS A 145 -0.77 14.10 -11.09
N TYR A 146 -1.16 13.36 -10.04
CA TYR A 146 -0.93 11.94 -9.89
C TYR A 146 -2.20 11.21 -9.54
N CYS A 147 -2.32 9.99 -10.03
CA CYS A 147 -3.33 9.05 -9.60
C CYS A 147 -2.68 7.73 -9.19
N ILE A 148 -3.14 7.12 -8.10
CA ILE A 148 -2.80 5.75 -7.77
C ILE A 148 -4.06 4.92 -8.03
N TYR A 149 -4.06 4.16 -9.12
CA TYR A 149 -5.13 3.23 -9.44
C TYR A 149 -4.88 1.91 -8.71
N ILE A 150 -5.89 1.45 -7.98
CA ILE A 150 -5.79 0.28 -7.11
C ILE A 150 -6.84 -0.72 -7.56
N TYR A 151 -6.41 -1.94 -7.83
CA TYR A 151 -7.34 -3.03 -8.13
C TYR A 151 -6.98 -4.30 -7.36
N VAL A 152 -7.99 -5.10 -7.03
CA VAL A 152 -7.84 -6.39 -6.37
C VAL A 152 -8.65 -7.44 -7.13
N GLY A 153 -8.00 -8.52 -7.51
CA GLY A 153 -8.60 -9.66 -8.19
C GLY A 153 -8.21 -10.99 -7.57
N LYS A 154 -8.52 -12.09 -8.23
CA LYS A 154 -8.21 -13.46 -7.77
C LYS A 154 -6.71 -13.71 -7.59
N SER A 155 -5.89 -13.10 -8.43
CA SER A 155 -4.42 -13.22 -8.41
C SER A 155 -3.71 -12.25 -7.47
N GLY A 156 -4.46 -11.48 -6.67
CA GLY A 156 -3.93 -10.46 -5.76
C GLY A 156 -4.34 -9.05 -6.14
N GLY A 157 -3.73 -8.06 -5.50
CA GLY A 157 -3.96 -6.64 -5.72
C GLY A 157 -2.73 -5.94 -6.27
N HIS A 158 -2.94 -4.81 -6.95
CA HIS A 158 -1.86 -3.98 -7.46
C HIS A 158 -2.18 -2.49 -7.32
N TYR A 159 -1.12 -1.68 -7.24
CA TYR A 159 -1.14 -0.22 -7.17
C TYR A 159 -0.32 0.33 -8.33
N SER A 160 -0.98 0.87 -9.33
CA SER A 160 -0.34 1.54 -10.47
C SER A 160 -0.29 3.04 -10.24
N LEU A 161 0.90 3.63 -10.25
CA LEU A 161 1.05 5.08 -10.25
C LEU A 161 0.88 5.61 -11.67
N LEU A 162 -0.04 6.52 -11.84
CA LEU A 162 -0.33 7.23 -13.08
C LEU A 162 0.09 8.70 -12.92
N VAL A 163 0.94 9.18 -13.80
CA VAL A 163 1.40 10.56 -13.85
C VAL A 163 0.70 11.23 -15.04
N HIS A 164 -0.09 12.25 -14.76
CA HIS A 164 -0.84 12.95 -15.81
C HIS A 164 0.09 13.66 -16.78
N ASN A 165 -0.16 13.52 -18.06
CA ASN A 165 0.50 14.30 -19.10
C ASN A 165 -0.31 15.57 -19.33
N SER A 166 0.23 16.73 -18.96
CA SER A 166 -0.47 18.02 -18.95
C SER A 166 -1.17 18.41 -20.26
N ASP A 167 -0.71 17.87 -21.37
CA ASP A 167 -1.16 18.25 -22.71
C ASP A 167 -2.09 17.20 -23.37
N SER A 168 -2.52 16.19 -22.63
CA SER A 168 -3.36 15.10 -23.15
C SER A 168 -4.16 14.41 -22.04
N GLU A 169 -5.19 13.64 -22.43
CA GLU A 169 -5.97 12.80 -21.51
C GLU A 169 -5.22 11.52 -21.08
N THR A 170 -3.94 11.40 -21.46
CA THR A 170 -3.14 10.22 -21.17
C THR A 170 -2.35 10.35 -19.89
N PHE A 171 -1.97 9.20 -19.35
CA PHE A 171 -1.11 9.07 -18.19
C PHE A 171 0.13 8.25 -18.53
N ARG A 172 1.27 8.67 -17.99
CA ARG A 172 2.42 7.80 -17.90
C ARG A 172 2.25 6.88 -16.71
N SER A 173 2.03 5.59 -16.95
CA SER A 173 1.99 4.57 -15.91
C SER A 173 3.41 4.23 -15.43
N ILE A 174 3.55 4.08 -14.12
CA ILE A 174 4.79 3.66 -13.46
C ILE A 174 4.46 2.43 -12.60
N ASN A 175 5.22 1.35 -12.84
CA ASN A 175 5.02 0.07 -12.16
C ASN A 175 3.60 -0.53 -12.39
N PRO A 176 3.32 -1.09 -13.59
CA PRO A 176 4.23 -1.24 -14.75
C PRO A 176 4.40 0.04 -15.56
N ARG A 177 5.47 0.11 -16.33
CA ARG A 177 5.76 1.26 -17.22
C ARG A 177 4.93 1.20 -18.49
N GLY A 178 4.29 2.30 -18.84
CA GLY A 178 3.51 2.41 -20.07
C GLY A 178 2.88 3.79 -20.26
N ILE A 179 2.08 3.93 -21.31
CA ILE A 179 1.16 5.05 -21.52
C ILE A 179 -0.23 4.46 -21.57
N THR A 180 -1.19 5.07 -20.90
CA THR A 180 -2.56 4.58 -20.77
C THR A 180 -3.52 5.75 -20.56
N THR A 181 -4.80 5.52 -20.73
CA THR A 181 -5.88 6.40 -20.27
C THR A 181 -6.52 5.82 -19.01
N MET A 182 -7.32 6.62 -18.30
CA MET A 182 -8.09 6.08 -17.15
C MET A 182 -9.14 5.07 -17.65
N SER A 183 -9.72 5.29 -18.82
CA SER A 183 -10.68 4.38 -19.44
C SER A 183 -10.07 3.01 -19.72
N ASP A 184 -8.87 2.96 -20.34
CA ASP A 184 -8.15 1.70 -20.60
C ASP A 184 -7.85 0.95 -19.30
N MET A 185 -7.36 1.67 -18.26
CA MET A 185 -7.11 1.06 -16.95
C MET A 185 -8.35 0.47 -16.30
N MET A 186 -9.51 1.12 -16.46
CA MET A 186 -10.79 0.62 -15.94
C MET A 186 -11.30 -0.57 -16.73
N GLU A 187 -11.15 -0.58 -18.07
CA GLU A 187 -11.55 -1.67 -18.94
C GLU A 187 -10.71 -2.93 -18.67
N GLU A 188 -9.39 -2.82 -18.63
CA GLU A 188 -8.48 -3.93 -18.30
C GLU A 188 -8.78 -4.55 -16.93
N ASN A 189 -9.30 -3.76 -16.00
CA ASN A 189 -9.58 -4.18 -14.63
C ASN A 189 -11.08 -4.30 -14.30
N GLN A 190 -11.96 -4.32 -15.31
CA GLN A 190 -13.43 -4.38 -15.11
C GLN A 190 -13.90 -5.60 -14.32
N ASN A 191 -13.21 -6.74 -14.45
CA ASN A 191 -13.52 -8.00 -13.78
C ASN A 191 -12.86 -8.15 -12.40
N LYS A 192 -12.22 -7.09 -11.86
CA LYS A 192 -11.63 -7.11 -10.51
C LYS A 192 -12.70 -6.79 -9.46
N PHE A 193 -12.55 -7.40 -8.27
CA PHE A 193 -13.54 -7.25 -7.18
C PHE A 193 -13.55 -5.86 -6.59
N ILE A 194 -12.37 -5.22 -6.52
CA ILE A 194 -12.19 -3.89 -5.96
C ILE A 194 -11.45 -3.05 -6.98
N ASN A 195 -11.94 -1.82 -7.19
CA ASN A 195 -11.24 -0.77 -7.90
C ASN A 195 -11.39 0.51 -7.10
N LEU A 196 -10.27 1.16 -6.79
CA LEU A 196 -10.19 2.41 -6.05
C LEU A 196 -9.25 3.36 -6.76
N LEU A 197 -9.44 4.66 -6.55
CA LEU A 197 -8.58 5.69 -7.07
C LEU A 197 -8.12 6.60 -5.92
N ILE A 198 -6.83 6.83 -5.79
CA ILE A 198 -6.29 7.93 -4.99
C ILE A 198 -5.83 9.02 -5.95
N THR A 199 -6.46 10.18 -5.87
CA THR A 199 -6.03 11.39 -6.59
C THR A 199 -5.08 12.19 -5.72
N VAL A 200 -4.09 12.84 -6.37
CA VAL A 200 -3.07 13.67 -5.69
C VAL A 200 -2.86 14.94 -6.53
N LYS A 201 -3.11 16.09 -5.90
CA LYS A 201 -2.94 17.41 -6.49
C LYS A 201 -1.68 18.09 -6.02
#